data_54fc3f453b125b133d32a54cd91af077
#
_entry.id   54fc3f453b125b133d32a54cd91af077
#
_cell.length_a   1.000
_cell.length_b   1.000
_cell.length_c   1.000
_cell.angle_alpha   90.00
_cell.angle_beta   90.00
_cell.angle_gamma   90.00
#
_symmetry.space_group_name_H-M   'P 1'
#
loop_
_entity.id
_entity.type
_entity.pdbx_description
1 polymer ?
#
loop_
_entity_poly.entity_id
_entity_poly.type
_entity_poly.pdbx_seq_one_letter_code
_entity_poly.pdbx_strand_id
1 'polypeptide(L)'
;MTADPRQHSPAAQRNGAPILEQLQRVLPAKGNALEIASGTGQHAAHFAAGLPGWRWQPTDAEPLMLASIDGWCDGLGNVLPARHLDVNAAPSAGGHAPVDAVFCANLLHISPWNTCSALMQLAAGCLSPGGR
;
A
#
# COMPACT_ATOMS: atom_id res chain seq x y z
N MET A 1 18.38 12.50 20.52
CA MET A 1 16.99 12.01 20.47
C MET A 1 16.44 12.19 19.07
N THR A 2 16.04 11.12 18.43
CA THR A 2 15.48 11.17 17.09
C THR A 2 13.99 11.50 17.18
N ALA A 3 13.52 12.38 16.30
CA ALA A 3 12.10 12.67 16.20
C ALA A 3 11.36 11.43 15.68
N ASP A 4 10.12 11.26 16.13
CA ASP A 4 9.25 10.22 15.63
C ASP A 4 8.96 10.50 14.15
N PRO A 5 9.32 9.57 13.22
CA PRO A 5 9.10 9.80 11.80
C PRO A 5 7.64 9.66 11.38
N ARG A 6 6.77 9.15 12.24
CA ARG A 6 5.37 8.91 11.87
C ARG A 6 4.65 10.22 11.62
N GLN A 7 3.93 10.28 10.50
CA GLN A 7 3.02 11.36 10.16
C GLN A 7 1.59 10.86 10.31
N HIS A 8 0.66 11.80 10.46
CA HIS A 8 -0.72 11.46 10.78
C HIS A 8 -1.67 12.03 9.73
N SER A 9 -2.60 11.20 9.26
CA SER A 9 -3.68 11.59 8.37
C SER A 9 -5.02 11.34 9.07
N PRO A 10 -5.80 12.39 9.37
CA PRO A 10 -7.13 12.20 9.96
C PRO A 10 -8.07 11.39 9.05
N ALA A 11 -7.95 11.55 7.73
CA ALA A 11 -8.75 10.78 6.79
C ALA A 11 -8.43 9.28 6.87
N ALA A 12 -7.15 8.92 6.94
CA ALA A 12 -6.75 7.53 7.09
C ALA A 12 -7.27 6.94 8.39
N GLN A 13 -7.23 7.71 9.47
CA GLN A 13 -7.75 7.27 10.76
C GLN A 13 -9.25 6.99 10.71
N ARG A 14 -10.02 7.85 10.02
CA ARG A 14 -11.47 7.68 9.90
C ARG A 14 -11.85 6.52 8.98
N ASN A 15 -11.09 6.32 7.90
CA ASN A 15 -11.48 5.40 6.83
C ASN A 15 -10.93 3.99 7.01
N GLY A 16 -9.97 3.79 7.90
CA GLY A 16 -9.27 2.52 8.04
C GLY A 16 -10.19 1.37 8.37
N ALA A 17 -11.05 1.51 9.40
CA ALA A 17 -11.91 0.43 9.83
C ALA A 17 -12.96 0.03 8.77
N PRO A 18 -13.68 0.97 8.12
CA PRO A 18 -14.61 0.60 7.07
C PRO A 18 -13.95 -0.08 5.87
N ILE A 19 -12.76 0.40 5.47
CA ILE A 19 -12.03 -0.21 4.35
C ILE A 19 -11.55 -1.61 4.74
N LEU A 20 -10.99 -1.79 5.93
CA LEU A 20 -10.54 -3.09 6.39
C LEU A 20 -11.69 -4.11 6.39
N GLU A 21 -12.87 -3.70 6.81
CA GLU A 21 -14.05 -4.57 6.80
C GLU A 21 -14.33 -5.09 5.38
N GLN A 22 -14.24 -4.21 4.37
CA GLN A 22 -14.43 -4.62 2.98
C GLN A 22 -13.30 -5.54 2.49
N LEU A 23 -12.06 -5.24 2.86
CA LEU A 23 -10.93 -6.09 2.49
C LEU A 23 -11.08 -7.50 3.08
N GLN A 24 -11.54 -7.61 4.31
CA GLN A 24 -11.78 -8.90 4.94
C GLN A 24 -12.86 -9.71 4.25
N ARG A 25 -13.80 -9.03 3.57
CA ARG A 25 -14.86 -9.70 2.81
C ARG A 25 -14.38 -10.21 1.45
N VAL A 26 -13.56 -9.42 0.76
CA VAL A 26 -13.22 -9.71 -0.64
C VAL A 26 -11.90 -10.46 -0.82
N LEU A 27 -11.01 -10.40 0.17
CA LEU A 27 -9.71 -11.06 0.08
C LEU A 27 -9.77 -12.46 0.68
N PRO A 28 -9.08 -13.44 0.07
CA PRO A 28 -8.92 -14.76 0.70
C PRO A 28 -8.13 -14.66 2.00
N ALA A 29 -7.99 -15.79 2.70
CA ALA A 29 -7.39 -15.81 4.03
C ALA A 29 -5.92 -15.42 4.04
N LYS A 30 -5.19 -15.61 2.93
CA LYS A 30 -3.76 -15.30 2.85
C LYS A 30 -3.35 -14.89 1.44
N GLY A 31 -2.26 -14.15 1.35
CA GLY A 31 -1.71 -13.69 0.07
C GLY A 31 -0.65 -12.63 0.26
N ASN A 32 -0.21 -12.06 -0.85
CA ASN A 32 0.74 -10.95 -0.90
C ASN A 32 0.05 -9.73 -1.52
N ALA A 33 0.17 -8.58 -0.86
CA ALA A 33 -0.42 -7.33 -1.33
C ALA A 33 0.66 -6.29 -1.62
N LEU A 34 0.46 -5.53 -2.69
CA LEU A 34 1.24 -4.33 -3.00
C LEU A 34 0.33 -3.13 -2.78
N GLU A 35 0.75 -2.20 -1.94
CA GLU A 35 0.04 -0.95 -1.73
C GLU A 35 0.75 0.18 -2.46
N ILE A 36 0.01 0.93 -3.27
CA ILE A 36 0.49 2.08 -4.01
C ILE A 36 0.08 3.34 -3.24
N ALA A 37 1.00 4.29 -3.13
CA ALA A 37 0.74 5.57 -2.45
C ALA A 37 0.27 5.35 -1.00
N SER A 38 1.08 4.67 -0.22
CA SER A 38 0.76 4.34 1.17
C SER A 38 0.65 5.57 2.07
N GLY A 39 1.18 6.71 1.64
CA GLY A 39 1.09 7.97 2.37
C GLY A 39 1.77 7.89 3.73
N THR A 40 1.02 8.19 4.79
CA THR A 40 1.57 8.17 6.14
C THR A 40 1.94 6.78 6.63
N GLY A 41 1.33 5.72 6.08
CA GLY A 41 1.51 4.35 6.52
C GLY A 41 0.43 3.85 7.48
N GLN A 42 -0.52 4.70 7.87
CA GLN A 42 -1.58 4.29 8.80
C GLN A 42 -2.45 3.18 8.23
N HIS A 43 -2.80 3.25 6.94
CA HIS A 43 -3.57 2.18 6.29
C HIS A 43 -2.78 0.88 6.25
N ALA A 44 -1.51 0.92 5.85
CA ALA A 44 -0.66 -0.27 5.80
C ALA A 44 -0.62 -0.97 7.16
N ALA A 45 -0.36 -0.21 8.24
CA ALA A 45 -0.30 -0.77 9.57
C ALA A 45 -1.65 -1.35 10.01
N HIS A 46 -2.74 -0.62 9.77
CA HIS A 46 -4.07 -1.03 10.18
C HIS A 46 -4.51 -2.30 9.43
N PHE A 47 -4.32 -2.32 8.12
CA PHE A 47 -4.75 -3.45 7.30
C PHE A 47 -3.90 -4.70 7.55
N ALA A 48 -2.59 -4.53 7.66
CA ALA A 48 -1.72 -5.66 7.95
C ALA A 48 -2.05 -6.29 9.31
N ALA A 49 -2.33 -5.48 10.32
CA ALA A 49 -2.74 -6.00 11.63
C ALA A 49 -4.06 -6.75 11.57
N GLY A 50 -5.00 -6.31 10.73
CA GLY A 50 -6.30 -6.94 10.55
C GLY A 50 -6.33 -8.08 9.54
N LEU A 51 -5.23 -8.31 8.82
CA LEU A 51 -5.09 -9.34 7.79
C LEU A 51 -3.81 -10.15 8.05
N PRO A 52 -3.75 -10.91 9.14
CA PRO A 52 -2.50 -11.55 9.57
C PRO A 52 -1.96 -12.59 8.60
N GLY A 53 -2.81 -13.14 7.72
CA GLY A 53 -2.37 -14.06 6.67
C GLY A 53 -1.79 -13.38 5.44
N TRP A 54 -1.77 -12.05 5.41
CA TRP A 54 -1.32 -11.28 4.26
C TRP A 54 0.05 -10.67 4.52
N ARG A 55 0.93 -10.77 3.53
CA ARG A 55 2.20 -10.05 3.51
C ARG A 55 1.98 -8.74 2.76
N TRP A 56 2.29 -7.62 3.40
CA TRP A 56 1.97 -6.29 2.89
C TRP A 56 3.25 -5.56 2.48
N GLN A 57 3.31 -5.10 1.22
CA GLN A 57 4.40 -4.29 0.71
C GLN A 57 3.89 -2.86 0.50
N PRO A 58 4.14 -1.95 1.45
CA PRO A 58 3.80 -0.54 1.26
C PRO A 58 4.81 0.15 0.36
N THR A 59 4.33 1.12 -0.42
CA THR A 59 5.18 1.94 -1.30
C THR A 59 4.69 3.37 -1.31
N ASP A 60 5.57 4.30 -1.64
CA ASP A 60 5.20 5.69 -1.89
C ASP A 60 6.18 6.35 -2.84
N ALA A 61 5.71 7.36 -3.60
CA ALA A 61 6.56 8.13 -4.50
C ALA A 61 7.37 9.18 -3.74
N GLU A 62 6.92 9.58 -2.54
CA GLU A 62 7.60 10.60 -1.74
C GLU A 62 8.54 9.95 -0.74
N PRO A 63 9.88 10.16 -0.89
CA PRO A 63 10.85 9.50 0.01
C PRO A 63 10.64 9.80 1.48
N LEU A 64 10.12 10.98 1.84
CA LEU A 64 9.86 11.32 3.23
C LEU A 64 8.77 10.45 3.87
N MET A 65 7.85 9.92 3.06
CA MET A 65 6.80 9.04 3.57
C MET A 65 7.32 7.66 3.94
N LEU A 66 8.43 7.22 3.36
CA LEU A 66 8.95 5.87 3.63
C LEU A 66 9.28 5.68 5.10
N ALA A 67 9.88 6.69 5.74
CA ALA A 67 10.17 6.63 7.17
C ALA A 67 8.90 6.63 8.02
N SER A 68 7.88 7.40 7.61
CA SER A 68 6.59 7.39 8.31
C SER A 68 5.92 6.02 8.21
N ILE A 69 5.92 5.43 7.02
CA ILE A 69 5.34 4.10 6.80
C ILE A 69 6.04 3.06 7.70
N ASP A 70 7.36 3.03 7.68
CA ASP A 70 8.12 2.10 8.49
C ASP A 70 7.89 2.32 9.99
N GLY A 71 7.69 3.57 10.41
CA GLY A 71 7.37 3.90 11.79
C GLY A 71 6.03 3.35 12.23
N TRP A 72 4.99 3.51 11.42
CA TRP A 72 3.66 2.97 11.72
C TRP A 72 3.63 1.45 11.70
N CYS A 73 4.43 0.83 10.83
CA CYS A 73 4.46 -0.62 10.66
C CYS A 73 5.49 -1.33 11.54
N ASP A 74 6.20 -0.60 12.37
CA ASP A 74 7.19 -1.17 13.27
C ASP A 74 6.56 -2.23 14.18
N GLY A 75 7.20 -3.37 14.26
CA GLY A 75 6.71 -4.50 15.06
C GLY A 75 5.73 -5.40 14.34
N LEU A 76 5.28 -5.06 13.14
CA LEU A 76 4.38 -5.91 12.36
C LEU A 76 5.20 -6.85 11.48
N GLY A 77 5.18 -8.16 11.81
CA GLY A 77 6.01 -9.15 11.12
C GLY A 77 5.58 -9.46 9.70
N ASN A 78 4.37 -9.06 9.30
CA ASN A 78 3.83 -9.30 7.97
C ASN A 78 3.90 -8.08 7.06
N VAL A 79 4.62 -7.02 7.45
CA VAL A 79 4.84 -5.84 6.61
C VAL A 79 6.31 -5.79 6.21
N LEU A 80 6.54 -5.68 4.90
CA LEU A 80 7.89 -5.50 4.37
C LEU A 80 8.32 -4.05 4.53
N PRO A 81 9.63 -3.77 4.53
CA PRO A 81 10.10 -2.38 4.54
C PRO A 81 9.52 -1.58 3.38
N ALA A 82 9.15 -0.32 3.64
CA ALA A 82 8.56 0.54 2.62
C ALA A 82 9.53 0.75 1.46
N ARG A 83 8.99 0.78 0.23
CA ARG A 83 9.78 0.94 -0.99
C ARG A 83 9.36 2.19 -1.74
N HIS A 84 10.31 2.84 -2.38
CA HIS A 84 10.03 3.94 -3.29
C HIS A 84 9.39 3.40 -4.57
N LEU A 85 8.24 3.97 -4.93
CA LEU A 85 7.54 3.62 -6.18
C LEU A 85 6.71 4.79 -6.64
N ASP A 86 6.99 5.27 -7.85
CA ASP A 86 6.17 6.26 -8.55
C ASP A 86 5.56 5.59 -9.77
N VAL A 87 4.24 5.46 -9.79
CA VAL A 87 3.54 4.76 -10.87
C VAL A 87 3.72 5.44 -12.23
N ASN A 88 3.95 6.74 -12.25
CA ASN A 88 4.17 7.48 -13.50
C ASN A 88 5.58 7.29 -14.07
N ALA A 89 6.54 6.92 -13.23
CA ALA A 89 7.93 6.70 -13.61
C ALA A 89 8.29 5.23 -13.66
N ALA A 90 7.47 4.36 -13.07
CA ALA A 90 7.78 2.94 -12.98
C ALA A 90 7.70 2.27 -14.35
N PRO A 91 8.69 1.48 -14.74
CA PRO A 91 8.50 0.57 -15.85
C PRO A 91 7.39 -0.42 -15.50
N SER A 92 6.58 -0.77 -16.46
CA SER A 92 5.45 -1.66 -16.25
C SER A 92 5.93 -2.96 -15.63
N ALA A 93 5.62 -3.16 -14.35
CA ALA A 93 5.76 -4.41 -13.60
C ALA A 93 7.17 -5.02 -13.50
N GLY A 94 8.16 -4.41 -14.09
CA GLY A 94 9.46 -5.07 -14.32
C GLY A 94 10.30 -5.34 -13.08
N GLY A 95 9.95 -4.87 -11.91
CA GLY A 95 10.73 -5.06 -10.71
C GLY A 95 9.96 -5.64 -9.54
N HIS A 96 8.74 -6.14 -9.77
CA HIS A 96 7.89 -6.63 -8.70
C HIS A 96 7.62 -8.12 -8.86
N ALA A 97 7.74 -8.86 -7.76
CA ALA A 97 7.22 -10.22 -7.71
C ALA A 97 5.71 -10.20 -7.92
N PRO A 98 5.13 -11.25 -8.50
CA PRO A 98 3.67 -11.33 -8.63
C PRO A 98 2.98 -11.20 -7.27
N VAL A 99 1.87 -10.46 -7.24
CA VAL A 99 1.08 -10.26 -6.02
C VAL A 99 -0.36 -10.70 -6.23
N ASP A 100 -1.05 -10.94 -5.13
CA ASP A 100 -2.44 -11.40 -5.15
C ASP A 100 -3.41 -10.25 -5.09
N ALA A 101 -3.00 -9.07 -4.63
CA ALA A 101 -3.83 -7.88 -4.57
C ALA A 101 -2.97 -6.62 -4.74
N VAL A 102 -3.56 -5.62 -5.36
CA VAL A 102 -3.01 -4.26 -5.43
C VAL A 102 -4.02 -3.32 -4.80
N PHE A 103 -3.58 -2.53 -3.84
CA PHE A 103 -4.41 -1.59 -3.11
C PHE A 103 -3.89 -0.17 -3.28
N CYS A 104 -4.82 0.77 -3.52
CA CYS A 104 -4.51 2.19 -3.58
C CYS A 104 -5.74 2.99 -3.14
N ALA A 105 -5.59 3.79 -2.09
CA ALA A 105 -6.71 4.54 -1.54
C ALA A 105 -6.74 6.01 -1.98
N ASN A 106 -5.58 6.66 -2.09
CA ASN A 106 -5.52 8.13 -2.16
C ASN A 106 -4.87 8.70 -3.41
N LEU A 107 -4.31 7.87 -4.28
CA LEU A 107 -3.51 8.34 -5.41
C LEU A 107 -4.28 9.27 -6.33
N LEU A 108 -5.53 8.92 -6.65
CA LEU A 108 -6.32 9.63 -7.66
C LEU A 108 -6.86 10.97 -7.18
N HIS A 109 -6.81 11.26 -5.88
CA HIS A 109 -7.25 12.54 -5.34
C HIS A 109 -6.24 13.66 -5.55
N ILE A 110 -4.96 13.33 -5.67
CA ILE A 110 -3.88 14.31 -5.69
C ILE A 110 -3.04 14.24 -6.95
N SER A 111 -3.42 13.40 -7.91
CA SER A 111 -2.60 13.13 -9.09
C SER A 111 -3.36 13.39 -10.38
N PRO A 112 -2.67 13.73 -11.50
CA PRO A 112 -3.33 13.88 -12.79
C PRO A 112 -4.07 12.60 -13.20
N TRP A 113 -5.08 12.75 -14.04
CA TRP A 113 -5.90 11.62 -14.49
C TRP A 113 -5.09 10.52 -15.21
N ASN A 114 -3.99 10.89 -15.89
CA ASN A 114 -3.14 9.89 -16.54
C ASN A 114 -2.50 8.92 -15.54
N THR A 115 -2.43 9.29 -14.26
CA THR A 115 -1.95 8.39 -13.21
C THR A 115 -2.87 7.18 -13.04
N CYS A 116 -4.15 7.32 -13.30
CA CYS A 116 -5.09 6.19 -13.27
C CYS A 116 -4.69 5.13 -14.29
N SER A 117 -4.36 5.55 -15.51
CA SER A 117 -3.91 4.61 -16.55
C SER A 117 -2.60 3.92 -16.15
N ALA A 118 -1.64 4.68 -15.60
CA ALA A 118 -0.37 4.12 -15.15
C ALA A 118 -0.57 3.10 -14.02
N LEU A 119 -1.46 3.41 -13.07
CA LEU A 119 -1.79 2.50 -11.98
C LEU A 119 -2.40 1.18 -12.51
N MET A 120 -3.33 1.29 -13.45
CA MET A 120 -3.97 0.10 -14.02
C MET A 120 -2.97 -0.78 -14.78
N GLN A 121 -2.03 -0.17 -15.50
CA GLN A 121 -0.99 -0.90 -16.21
C GLN A 121 -0.05 -1.61 -15.23
N LEU A 122 0.34 -0.93 -14.16
CA LEU A 122 1.18 -1.52 -13.13
C LEU A 122 0.48 -2.71 -12.47
N ALA A 123 -0.77 -2.53 -12.09
CA ALA A 123 -1.55 -3.58 -11.44
C ALA A 123 -1.71 -4.79 -12.37
N ALA A 124 -2.03 -4.56 -13.63
CA ALA A 124 -2.19 -5.65 -14.61
C ALA A 124 -0.90 -6.46 -14.76
N GLY A 125 0.26 -5.80 -14.69
CA GLY A 125 1.55 -6.46 -14.80
C GLY A 125 2.01 -7.19 -13.54
N CYS A 126 1.50 -6.81 -12.37
CA CYS A 126 1.92 -7.37 -11.08
C CYS A 126 0.99 -8.47 -10.57
N LEU A 127 -0.30 -8.41 -10.93
CA LEU A 127 -1.29 -9.34 -10.36
C LEU A 127 -1.12 -10.75 -10.90
N SER A 128 -1.15 -11.71 -9.98
CA SER A 128 -1.25 -13.11 -10.31
C SER A 128 -2.63 -13.42 -10.93
N PRO A 129 -2.78 -14.52 -11.69
CA PRO A 129 -4.10 -14.93 -12.16
C PRO A 129 -5.10 -15.03 -11.00
N GLY A 130 -6.27 -14.40 -11.14
CA GLY A 130 -7.26 -14.31 -10.08
C GLY A 130 -6.99 -13.26 -9.03
N GLY A 131 -5.93 -12.45 -9.15
CA GLY A 131 -5.60 -11.37 -8.22
C GLY A 131 -6.59 -10.21 -8.25
N ARG A 132 -6.50 -9.37 -7.22
CA ARG A 132 -7.48 -8.30 -6.97
C ARG A 132 -6.87 -6.95 -6.70
#